data_07f4ca9a2b23202dc75263b65a55d4b4
#
_entry.id   07f4ca9a2b23202dc75263b65a55d4b4
#
_cell.length_a   1.000
_cell.length_b   1.000
_cell.length_c   1.000
_cell.angle_alpha   90.00
_cell.angle_beta   90.00
_cell.angle_gamma   90.00
#
_symmetry.space_group_name_H-M   'P 1'
#
loop_
_entity.id
_entity.type
_entity.pdbx_description
1 polymer ?
#
loop_
_entity_poly.entity_id
_entity_poly.type
_entity_poly.pdbx_seq_one_letter_code
_entity_poly.pdbx_strand_id
1 'polypeptide(L)'
;GRADWEKGEIKLYCNQVFVSDSIKEVVPRYLLPLRGVIDSPDIPLNVSRSALQTDRRVRSIGNFVAKKVSDRLRNLKKEDPKGYAEAWDALAPFVKIGAMEDEKFAEQVSELILFATTAAAREREDGDPIACDGRAFTTLEGYRSRLAADQKKRVLYSTDDVAQAGALNL
;
A
#
# COMPACT_ATOMS: atom_id res chain seq x y z
N GLY A 1 -7.48 -21.83 4.36
CA GLY A 1 -6.76 -21.32 5.53
C GLY A 1 -6.98 -19.84 5.62
N ARG A 2 -7.38 -19.31 6.78
CA ARG A 2 -7.35 -17.88 7.06
C ARG A 2 -5.90 -17.44 7.02
N ALA A 3 -5.60 -16.47 6.19
CA ALA A 3 -4.24 -15.99 6.04
C ALA A 3 -3.75 -15.35 7.35
N ASP A 4 -2.54 -15.68 7.78
CA ASP A 4 -1.90 -15.21 9.03
C ASP A 4 -1.69 -13.68 9.11
N TRP A 5 -2.04 -12.93 8.07
CA TRP A 5 -1.97 -11.47 8.04
C TRP A 5 -3.02 -10.76 8.93
N GLU A 6 -4.02 -11.50 9.46
CA GLU A 6 -4.98 -10.95 10.43
C GLU A 6 -4.39 -10.72 11.84
N LYS A 7 -3.14 -11.09 12.08
CA LYS A 7 -2.45 -11.00 13.39
C LYS A 7 -1.58 -9.76 13.55
N GLY A 8 -1.98 -8.62 13.00
CA GLY A 8 -1.37 -7.36 13.38
C GLY A 8 -1.61 -7.07 14.87
N GLU A 9 -0.56 -6.70 15.60
CA GLU A 9 -0.64 -6.35 17.01
C GLU A 9 -0.40 -4.85 17.18
N ILE A 10 -1.41 -4.02 16.90
CA ILE A 10 -1.38 -2.62 17.32
C ILE A 10 -2.09 -2.51 18.65
N LYS A 11 -1.40 -1.95 19.65
CA LYS A 11 -1.96 -1.66 20.97
C LYS A 11 -2.41 -0.21 21.05
N LEU A 12 -3.59 0.03 21.58
CA LEU A 12 -4.16 1.36 21.78
C LEU A 12 -3.95 1.82 23.20
N TYR A 13 -3.47 3.05 23.33
CA TYR A 13 -3.33 3.76 24.59
C TYR A 13 -4.03 5.12 24.49
N CYS A 14 -4.52 5.59 25.64
CA CYS A 14 -5.00 6.95 25.82
C CYS A 14 -4.24 7.60 26.98
N ASN A 15 -3.44 8.63 26.70
CA ASN A 15 -2.56 9.25 27.68
C ASN A 15 -1.69 8.22 28.44
N GLN A 16 -1.06 7.29 27.70
CA GLN A 16 -0.21 6.21 28.23
C GLN A 16 -0.98 5.12 29.03
N VAL A 17 -2.30 5.17 29.07
CA VAL A 17 -3.14 4.14 29.69
C VAL A 17 -3.59 3.17 28.60
N PHE A 18 -3.35 1.87 28.81
CA PHE A 18 -3.78 0.82 27.88
C PHE A 18 -5.32 0.79 27.76
N VAL A 19 -5.81 0.80 26.52
CA VAL A 19 -7.25 0.79 26.21
C VAL A 19 -7.67 -0.54 25.60
N SER A 20 -6.96 -1.00 24.56
CA SER A 20 -7.32 -2.21 23.83
C SER A 20 -6.18 -2.70 22.94
N ASP A 21 -6.16 -3.99 22.66
CA ASP A 21 -5.40 -4.64 21.59
C ASP A 21 -6.26 -4.92 20.34
N SER A 22 -7.55 -4.58 20.40
CA SER A 22 -8.50 -4.76 19.30
C SER A 22 -8.65 -3.47 18.51
N ILE A 23 -7.82 -3.32 17.47
CA ILE A 23 -7.78 -2.10 16.64
C ILE A 23 -8.68 -2.14 15.41
N LYS A 24 -9.41 -3.23 15.22
CA LYS A 24 -10.25 -3.43 14.01
C LYS A 24 -11.28 -2.33 13.80
N GLU A 25 -11.62 -1.63 14.86
CA GLU A 25 -12.56 -0.50 14.87
C GLU A 25 -11.88 0.85 14.65
N VAL A 26 -10.55 0.92 14.85
CA VAL A 26 -9.79 2.18 14.84
C VAL A 26 -9.02 2.40 13.56
N VAL A 27 -8.45 1.34 12.98
CA VAL A 27 -7.69 1.45 11.74
C VAL A 27 -8.40 0.72 10.60
N PRO A 28 -8.26 1.21 9.36
CA PRO A 28 -8.76 0.53 8.18
C PRO A 28 -8.26 -0.93 8.08
N ARG A 29 -9.09 -1.81 7.54
CA ARG A 29 -8.81 -3.24 7.44
C ARG A 29 -7.48 -3.56 6.75
N TYR A 30 -7.13 -2.84 5.71
CA TYR A 30 -5.89 -3.02 4.97
C TYR A 30 -4.63 -2.64 5.76
N LEU A 31 -4.77 -1.99 6.92
CA LEU A 31 -3.67 -1.65 7.83
C LEU A 31 -3.57 -2.61 9.04
N LEU A 32 -4.47 -3.59 9.16
CA LEU A 32 -4.44 -4.55 10.27
C LEU A 32 -3.14 -5.36 10.39
N PRO A 33 -2.36 -5.64 9.32
CA PRO A 33 -1.08 -6.32 9.44
C PRO A 33 0.03 -5.51 10.12
N LEU A 34 -0.17 -4.20 10.31
CA LEU A 34 0.80 -3.37 11.00
C LEU A 34 0.94 -3.78 12.47
N ARG A 35 2.14 -3.61 12.98
CA ARG A 35 2.46 -3.81 14.41
C ARG A 35 2.94 -2.48 15.00
N GLY A 36 2.53 -2.22 16.22
CA GLY A 36 2.97 -1.01 16.89
C GLY A 36 2.07 -0.57 18.02
N VAL A 37 2.18 0.70 18.36
CA VAL A 37 1.43 1.35 19.44
C VAL A 37 0.84 2.65 18.90
N ILE A 38 -0.42 2.89 19.20
CA ILE A 38 -1.08 4.19 18.99
C ILE A 38 -1.43 4.72 20.37
N ASP A 39 -0.91 5.90 20.71
CA ASP A 39 -1.30 6.64 21.91
C ASP A 39 -1.95 7.95 21.48
N SER A 40 -3.21 8.16 21.86
CA SER A 40 -3.95 9.36 21.51
C SER A 40 -4.94 9.72 22.64
N PRO A 41 -4.95 11.01 23.07
CA PRO A 41 -5.91 11.49 24.05
C PRO A 41 -7.36 11.46 23.52
N ASP A 42 -7.53 11.36 22.20
CA ASP A 42 -8.85 11.35 21.55
C ASP A 42 -9.51 9.97 21.55
N ILE A 43 -8.83 8.94 22.05
CA ILE A 43 -9.40 7.59 22.18
C ILE A 43 -10.28 7.56 23.42
N PRO A 44 -11.58 7.30 23.28
CA PRO A 44 -12.48 7.24 24.41
C PRO A 44 -12.22 5.99 25.27
N LEU A 45 -12.01 6.19 26.58
CA LEU A 45 -11.67 5.14 27.54
C LEU A 45 -12.83 4.18 27.86
N ASN A 46 -14.09 4.61 27.70
CA ASN A 46 -15.28 3.91 28.18
C ASN A 46 -16.34 3.67 27.10
N VAL A 47 -15.92 3.22 25.91
CA VAL A 47 -16.86 3.08 24.79
C VAL A 47 -16.99 1.62 24.37
N SER A 48 -18.22 1.18 24.12
CA SER A 48 -18.49 -0.11 23.51
C SER A 48 -17.87 -0.17 22.09
N ARG A 49 -17.50 -1.37 21.61
CA ARG A 49 -16.95 -1.59 20.27
C ARG A 49 -17.77 -0.93 19.15
N SER A 50 -19.10 -0.98 19.27
CA SER A 50 -20.02 -0.38 18.30
C SER A 50 -19.94 1.15 18.27
N ALA A 51 -19.70 1.79 19.42
CA ALA A 51 -19.57 3.24 19.49
C ALA A 51 -18.22 3.73 18.97
N LEU A 52 -17.15 2.94 19.07
CA LEU A 52 -15.84 3.26 18.46
C LEU A 52 -15.94 3.37 16.93
N GLN A 53 -16.71 2.51 16.26
CA GLN A 53 -16.86 2.53 14.80
C GLN A 53 -17.54 3.80 14.27
N THR A 54 -18.39 4.45 15.07
CA THR A 54 -19.14 5.64 14.68
C THR A 54 -18.51 6.95 15.14
N ASP A 55 -17.51 6.90 16.04
CA ASP A 55 -16.86 8.09 16.56
C ASP A 55 -15.97 8.75 15.50
N ARG A 56 -16.20 10.04 15.23
CA ARG A 56 -15.41 10.83 14.26
C ARG A 56 -13.93 10.92 14.63
N ARG A 57 -13.61 10.94 15.93
CA ARG A 57 -12.24 11.02 16.44
C ARG A 57 -11.49 9.75 16.11
N VAL A 58 -12.13 8.60 16.28
CA VAL A 58 -11.57 7.29 15.92
C VAL A 58 -11.29 7.19 14.42
N ARG A 59 -12.22 7.63 13.57
CA ARG A 59 -11.98 7.70 12.12
C ARG A 59 -10.83 8.63 11.76
N SER A 60 -10.69 9.74 12.47
CA SER A 60 -9.56 10.68 12.26
C SER A 60 -8.23 10.01 12.55
N ILE A 61 -8.15 9.17 13.59
CA ILE A 61 -6.94 8.38 13.90
C ILE A 61 -6.63 7.40 12.77
N GLY A 62 -7.63 6.67 12.27
CA GLY A 62 -7.45 5.75 11.13
C GLY A 62 -6.90 6.46 9.89
N ASN A 63 -7.48 7.60 9.54
CA ASN A 63 -7.02 8.43 8.41
C ASN A 63 -5.59 8.94 8.62
N PHE A 64 -5.25 9.35 9.84
CA PHE A 64 -3.90 9.80 10.18
C PHE A 64 -2.88 8.67 10.01
N VAL A 65 -3.20 7.46 10.51
CA VAL A 65 -2.33 6.29 10.35
C VAL A 65 -2.16 5.94 8.88
N ALA A 66 -3.25 5.91 8.10
CA ALA A 66 -3.20 5.64 6.66
C ALA A 66 -2.29 6.63 5.92
N LYS A 67 -2.40 7.93 6.27
CA LYS A 67 -1.51 8.95 5.71
C LYS A 67 -0.05 8.73 6.09
N LYS A 68 0.25 8.41 7.34
CA LYS A 68 1.61 8.15 7.79
C LYS A 68 2.23 6.94 7.11
N VAL A 69 1.43 5.90 6.86
CA VAL A 69 1.86 4.72 6.11
C VAL A 69 2.18 5.10 4.66
N SER A 70 1.30 5.82 3.97
CA SER A 70 1.56 6.25 2.59
C SER A 70 2.78 7.16 2.49
N ASP A 71 2.98 8.09 3.43
CA ASP A 71 4.18 8.94 3.49
C ASP A 71 5.46 8.11 3.69
N ARG A 72 5.42 7.09 4.57
CA ARG A 72 6.58 6.21 4.78
C ARG A 72 6.90 5.37 3.55
N LEU A 73 5.89 4.83 2.87
CA LEU A 73 6.07 4.08 1.62
C LEU A 73 6.66 4.96 0.52
N ARG A 74 6.20 6.21 0.41
CA ARG A 74 6.73 7.20 -0.54
C ARG A 74 8.20 7.50 -0.27
N ASN A 75 8.56 7.74 0.98
CA ASN A 75 9.94 7.98 1.36
C ASN A 75 10.82 6.75 1.07
N LEU A 76 10.37 5.54 1.42
CA LEU A 76 11.10 4.32 1.14
C LEU A 76 11.36 4.17 -0.37
N LYS A 77 10.32 4.34 -1.21
CA LYS A 77 10.47 4.27 -2.67
C LYS A 77 11.46 5.31 -3.20
N LYS A 78 11.49 6.51 -2.61
CA LYS A 78 12.37 7.61 -3.02
C LYS A 78 13.82 7.36 -2.59
N GLU A 79 14.04 6.92 -1.34
CA GLU A 79 15.35 6.72 -0.74
C GLU A 79 16.01 5.42 -1.23
N ASP A 80 15.23 4.36 -1.39
CA ASP A 80 15.67 3.03 -1.80
C ASP A 80 14.64 2.38 -2.74
N PRO A 81 14.61 2.76 -4.03
CA PRO A 81 13.67 2.20 -5.00
C PRO A 81 13.80 0.68 -5.14
N LYS A 82 15.03 0.16 -5.07
CA LYS A 82 15.30 -1.27 -5.18
C LYS A 82 14.75 -2.03 -3.98
N GLY A 83 15.08 -1.61 -2.76
CA GLY A 83 14.54 -2.21 -1.53
C GLY A 83 13.01 -2.10 -1.47
N TYR A 84 12.41 -1.03 -2.01
CA TYR A 84 10.97 -0.93 -2.16
C TYR A 84 10.41 -1.99 -3.12
N ALA A 85 11.06 -2.23 -4.26
CA ALA A 85 10.65 -3.27 -5.21
C ALA A 85 10.84 -4.68 -4.63
N GLU A 86 11.92 -4.94 -3.88
CA GLU A 86 12.13 -6.20 -3.16
C GLU A 86 11.01 -6.49 -2.15
N ALA A 87 10.55 -5.47 -1.44
CA ALA A 87 9.46 -5.59 -0.48
C ALA A 87 8.07 -5.62 -1.13
N TRP A 88 7.96 -5.33 -2.44
CA TRP A 88 6.68 -5.09 -3.09
C TRP A 88 5.72 -6.29 -3.06
N ASP A 89 6.21 -7.51 -3.24
CA ASP A 89 5.35 -8.70 -3.22
C ASP A 89 4.63 -8.85 -1.86
N ALA A 90 5.28 -8.45 -0.77
CA ALA A 90 4.67 -8.46 0.56
C ALA A 90 3.75 -7.25 0.80
N LEU A 91 4.06 -6.09 0.22
CA LEU A 91 3.30 -4.85 0.39
C LEU A 91 2.08 -4.77 -0.52
N ALA A 92 2.18 -5.32 -1.73
CA ALA A 92 1.19 -5.15 -2.80
C ALA A 92 -0.24 -5.55 -2.39
N PRO A 93 -0.51 -6.67 -1.69
CA PRO A 93 -1.86 -7.04 -1.30
C PRO A 93 -2.53 -5.95 -0.46
N PHE A 94 -1.80 -5.38 0.52
CA PHE A 94 -2.33 -4.38 1.44
C PHE A 94 -2.53 -3.03 0.76
N VAL A 95 -1.55 -2.58 -0.01
CA VAL A 95 -1.62 -1.31 -0.75
C VAL A 95 -2.74 -1.35 -1.79
N LYS A 96 -2.87 -2.45 -2.53
CA LYS A 96 -3.92 -2.61 -3.55
C LYS A 96 -5.31 -2.73 -2.95
N ILE A 97 -5.48 -3.52 -1.87
CA ILE A 97 -6.77 -3.61 -1.17
C ILE A 97 -7.15 -2.24 -0.61
N GLY A 98 -6.21 -1.54 0.04
CA GLY A 98 -6.44 -0.20 0.56
C GLY A 98 -6.87 0.79 -0.51
N ALA A 99 -6.21 0.77 -1.67
CA ALA A 99 -6.57 1.62 -2.81
C ALA A 99 -7.94 1.29 -3.42
N MET A 100 -8.43 0.05 -3.25
CA MET A 100 -9.77 -0.35 -3.70
C MET A 100 -10.87 0.02 -2.69
N GLU A 101 -10.55 0.04 -1.40
CA GLU A 101 -11.51 0.26 -0.33
C GLU A 101 -11.60 1.72 0.12
N ASP A 102 -10.55 2.52 -0.10
CA ASP A 102 -10.42 3.90 0.40
C ASP A 102 -9.88 4.82 -0.71
N GLU A 103 -10.75 5.67 -1.24
CA GLU A 103 -10.43 6.60 -2.32
C GLU A 103 -9.32 7.59 -1.94
N LYS A 104 -9.31 8.09 -0.71
CA LYS A 104 -8.25 9.00 -0.22
C LYS A 104 -6.90 8.30 -0.14
N PHE A 105 -6.91 7.06 0.32
CA PHE A 105 -5.70 6.25 0.34
C PHE A 105 -5.23 5.92 -1.08
N ALA A 106 -6.18 5.60 -2.00
CA ALA A 106 -5.87 5.39 -3.41
C ALA A 106 -5.13 6.58 -4.04
N GLU A 107 -5.61 7.80 -3.81
CA GLU A 107 -4.94 9.02 -4.27
C GLU A 107 -3.52 9.15 -3.71
N GLN A 108 -3.32 8.79 -2.44
CA GLN A 108 -2.02 8.89 -1.78
C GLN A 108 -1.00 7.85 -2.26
N VAL A 109 -1.45 6.66 -2.70
CA VAL A 109 -0.57 5.54 -3.05
C VAL A 109 -0.53 5.23 -4.54
N SER A 110 -1.29 5.93 -5.38
CA SER A 110 -1.37 5.68 -6.83
C SER A 110 0.00 5.62 -7.51
N GLU A 111 0.90 6.54 -7.16
CA GLU A 111 2.27 6.62 -7.66
C GLU A 111 3.23 5.57 -7.06
N LEU A 112 2.77 4.88 -6.01
CA LEU A 112 3.56 3.89 -5.28
C LEU A 112 3.29 2.47 -5.75
N ILE A 113 2.17 2.24 -6.45
CA ILE A 113 1.79 0.92 -6.94
C ILE A 113 2.74 0.51 -8.06
N LEU A 114 3.40 -0.63 -7.86
CA LEU A 114 4.29 -1.23 -8.86
C LEU A 114 3.57 -2.34 -9.61
N PHE A 115 3.91 -2.44 -10.89
CA PHE A 115 3.48 -3.50 -11.80
C PHE A 115 4.71 -4.16 -12.39
N ALA A 116 4.73 -5.48 -12.46
CA ALA A 116 5.75 -6.19 -13.23
C ALA A 116 5.63 -5.79 -14.70
N THR A 117 6.77 -5.66 -15.38
CA THR A 117 6.83 -5.25 -16.79
C THR A 117 7.85 -6.09 -17.55
N THR A 118 7.58 -6.32 -18.84
CA THR A 118 8.52 -6.93 -19.78
C THR A 118 9.54 -5.93 -20.32
N ALA A 119 9.36 -4.63 -20.06
CA ALA A 119 10.33 -3.62 -20.45
C ALA A 119 11.66 -3.88 -19.75
N ALA A 120 12.76 -3.93 -20.53
CA ALA A 120 14.08 -4.08 -19.97
C ALA A 120 14.38 -2.93 -19.00
N ALA A 121 14.87 -3.27 -17.81
CA ALA A 121 15.41 -2.28 -16.91
C ALA A 121 16.64 -1.65 -17.58
N ARG A 122 16.51 -0.38 -17.94
CA ARG A 122 17.61 0.43 -18.46
C ARG A 122 17.97 1.43 -17.37
N GLU A 123 19.22 1.75 -17.24
CA GLU A 123 19.65 2.89 -16.43
C GLU A 123 19.08 4.17 -17.07
N ARG A 124 17.98 4.65 -16.52
CA ARG A 124 17.35 5.91 -16.91
C ARG A 124 17.49 6.88 -15.75
N GLU A 125 17.52 8.17 -16.06
CA GLU A 125 17.57 9.22 -15.06
C GLU A 125 16.36 9.21 -14.09
N ASP A 126 15.19 8.72 -14.57
CA ASP A 126 13.98 8.56 -13.77
C ASP A 126 13.92 7.25 -12.95
N GLY A 127 14.92 6.35 -13.11
CA GLY A 127 14.99 5.08 -12.39
C GLY A 127 13.86 4.09 -12.70
N ASP A 128 13.06 4.28 -13.76
CA ASP A 128 11.98 3.39 -14.17
C ASP A 128 12.30 2.72 -15.52
N PRO A 129 12.14 1.40 -15.72
CA PRO A 129 11.71 0.40 -14.73
C PRO A 129 12.77 0.06 -13.67
N ILE A 130 12.31 -0.31 -12.48
CA ILE A 130 13.17 -0.74 -11.37
C ILE A 130 13.51 -2.21 -11.55
N ALA A 131 14.80 -2.55 -11.66
CA ALA A 131 15.25 -3.94 -11.70
C ALA A 131 15.31 -4.55 -10.30
N CYS A 132 14.74 -5.75 -10.13
CA CYS A 132 14.74 -6.46 -8.87
C CYS A 132 14.63 -7.98 -9.13
N ASP A 133 15.64 -8.76 -8.71
CA ASP A 133 15.65 -10.22 -8.75
C ASP A 133 15.21 -10.85 -10.08
N GLY A 134 15.79 -10.36 -11.20
CA GLY A 134 15.48 -10.84 -12.54
C GLY A 134 14.12 -10.37 -13.10
N ARG A 135 13.37 -9.57 -12.34
CA ARG A 135 12.13 -8.91 -12.75
C ARG A 135 12.37 -7.40 -12.92
N ALA A 136 11.49 -6.77 -13.65
CA ALA A 136 11.45 -5.32 -13.74
C ALA A 136 10.07 -4.83 -13.28
N PHE A 137 10.04 -3.73 -12.55
CA PHE A 137 8.83 -3.12 -12.02
C PHE A 137 8.69 -1.69 -12.52
N THR A 138 7.48 -1.27 -12.78
CA THR A 138 7.15 0.08 -13.23
C THR A 138 5.90 0.60 -12.53
N THR A 139 5.77 1.91 -12.42
CA THR A 139 4.51 2.56 -12.08
C THR A 139 3.64 2.75 -13.32
N LEU A 140 2.36 3.07 -13.14
CA LEU A 140 1.49 3.41 -14.26
C LEU A 140 1.99 4.66 -15.02
N GLU A 141 2.53 5.63 -14.31
CA GLU A 141 3.11 6.84 -14.91
C GLU A 141 4.38 6.51 -15.69
N GLY A 142 5.31 5.74 -15.11
CA GLY A 142 6.52 5.25 -15.79
C GLY A 142 6.18 4.43 -17.02
N TYR A 143 5.15 3.59 -16.97
CA TYR A 143 4.65 2.88 -18.15
C TYR A 143 4.20 3.85 -19.25
N ARG A 144 3.33 4.82 -18.89
CA ARG A 144 2.80 5.81 -19.84
C ARG A 144 3.89 6.71 -20.44
N SER A 145 4.91 7.06 -19.68
CA SER A 145 6.01 7.91 -20.16
C SER A 145 6.80 7.26 -21.30
N ARG A 146 6.83 5.93 -21.37
CA ARG A 146 7.52 5.14 -22.40
C ARG A 146 6.70 4.91 -23.66
N LEU A 147 5.40 5.17 -23.63
CA LEU A 147 4.52 4.96 -24.77
C LEU A 147 4.65 6.10 -25.80
N ALA A 148 4.49 5.76 -27.07
CA ALA A 148 4.32 6.76 -28.12
C ALA A 148 3.08 7.62 -27.87
N ALA A 149 3.05 8.84 -28.41
CA ALA A 149 2.01 9.82 -28.09
C ALA A 149 0.59 9.33 -28.44
N ASP A 150 0.45 8.56 -29.51
CA ASP A 150 -0.81 7.95 -29.95
C ASP A 150 -1.27 6.77 -29.09
N GLN A 151 -0.36 6.16 -28.34
CA GLN A 151 -0.61 4.98 -27.48
C GLN A 151 -0.85 5.32 -26.02
N LYS A 152 -0.59 6.54 -25.57
CA LYS A 152 -0.67 6.96 -24.16
C LYS A 152 -2.03 6.73 -23.48
N LYS A 153 -3.10 6.51 -24.26
CA LYS A 153 -4.44 6.23 -23.74
C LYS A 153 -4.70 4.74 -23.49
N ARG A 154 -3.75 3.85 -23.85
CA ARG A 154 -3.92 2.40 -23.73
C ARG A 154 -2.95 1.86 -22.70
N VAL A 155 -3.41 0.89 -21.90
CA VAL A 155 -2.57 0.09 -21.02
C VAL A 155 -2.71 -1.35 -21.45
N LEU A 156 -1.60 -1.96 -21.89
CA LEU A 156 -1.56 -3.39 -22.20
C LEU A 156 -1.12 -4.11 -20.93
N TYR A 157 -1.89 -5.09 -20.48
CA TYR A 157 -1.59 -5.85 -19.28
C TYR A 157 -1.97 -7.32 -19.44
N SER A 158 -1.29 -8.17 -18.69
CA SER A 158 -1.62 -9.58 -18.50
C SER A 158 -2.02 -9.82 -17.04
N THR A 159 -2.97 -10.71 -16.82
CA THR A 159 -3.37 -11.18 -15.48
C THR A 159 -2.74 -12.53 -15.14
N ASP A 160 -2.16 -13.21 -16.14
CA ASP A 160 -1.53 -14.51 -16.01
C ASP A 160 -0.30 -14.56 -16.93
N ASP A 161 0.87 -14.43 -16.35
CA ASP A 161 2.14 -14.42 -17.07
C ASP A 161 2.52 -15.80 -17.60
N VAL A 162 2.06 -16.88 -16.99
CA VAL A 162 2.33 -18.24 -17.41
C VAL A 162 1.46 -18.61 -18.63
N ALA A 163 0.13 -18.43 -18.51
CA ALA A 163 -0.80 -18.76 -19.59
C ALA A 163 -0.64 -17.84 -20.81
N GLN A 164 -0.14 -16.62 -20.63
CA GLN A 164 0.04 -15.62 -21.69
C GLN A 164 1.51 -15.40 -22.06
N ALA A 165 2.42 -16.29 -21.66
CA ALA A 165 3.86 -16.18 -21.92
C ALA A 165 4.20 -15.92 -23.40
N GLY A 166 3.49 -16.59 -24.32
CA GLY A 166 3.69 -16.39 -25.76
C GLY A 166 3.37 -14.97 -26.24
N ALA A 167 2.36 -14.33 -25.66
CA ALA A 167 2.00 -12.94 -25.99
C ALA A 167 2.93 -11.92 -25.34
N LEU A 168 3.52 -12.24 -24.19
CA LEU A 168 4.44 -11.36 -23.47
C LEU A 168 5.86 -11.31 -24.08
N ASN A 169 6.20 -12.29 -24.91
CA ASN A 169 7.51 -12.38 -25.59
C ASN A 169 7.51 -11.77 -27.01
N LEU A 170 6.41 -11.16 -27.41
CA LEU A 170 6.27 -10.37 -28.63
C LEU A 170 6.62 -8.91 -28.35
#